data_7ca9eb70e86465a27cc9c5c1c4564ff3
#
_entry.id   7ca9eb70e86465a27cc9c5c1c4564ff3
#
_cell.length_a   1.000
_cell.length_b   1.000
_cell.length_c   1.000
_cell.angle_alpha   90.00
_cell.angle_beta   90.00
_cell.angle_gamma   90.00
#
_symmetry.space_group_name_H-M   'P 1'
#
loop_
_entity.id
_entity.type
_entity.pdbx_description
1 polymer ?
#
loop_
_entity_poly.entity_id
_entity_poly.type
_entity_poly.pdbx_seq_one_letter_code
_entity_poly.pdbx_strand_id
1 'polypeptide(L)'
;MSLCASGKLTNSNKKTCEEFNSYLKAKNKKLKKDLENQKSAAASTTQTLDSVQKKLNSLNSDISSKEAEIQYVETSIQNTQADIDKDNQEIKDRMYVMQSYMNENTFINYIFGADNFTDMLSRIDSFNTLTLSDQDLIAQMLEKKKEIENQKITLENAKVVLEEQKKEQAAIQVQYEPYYHYQYKFQYERHHFHN
;
A
#
# COMPACT_ATOMS: atom_id res chain seq x y z
N MET A 1 39.30 51.40 -14.82
CA MET A 1 39.69 50.79 -13.54
C MET A 1 41.16 50.98 -13.18
N SER A 2 42.08 51.28 -14.12
CA SER A 2 43.49 51.44 -13.83
C SER A 2 43.89 52.74 -13.10
N LEU A 3 43.08 53.81 -13.16
CA LEU A 3 43.35 55.11 -12.55
C LEU A 3 43.41 55.07 -11.00
N CYS A 4 42.54 54.30 -10.35
CA CYS A 4 42.50 54.20 -8.89
C CYS A 4 43.53 53.21 -8.32
N ALA A 5 44.16 52.37 -9.16
CA ALA A 5 45.15 51.39 -8.77
C ALA A 5 46.62 51.89 -8.95
N SER A 6 46.81 52.96 -9.68
CA SER A 6 48.19 53.40 -10.15
C SER A 6 48.96 54.31 -9.18
N GLY A 7 48.41 54.62 -7.99
CA GLY A 7 49.15 55.35 -6.94
C GLY A 7 49.43 56.82 -7.20
N LYS A 8 49.18 57.36 -8.41
CA LYS A 8 49.35 58.78 -8.77
C LYS A 8 47.99 59.46 -8.90
N LEU A 9 47.38 59.81 -7.79
CA LEU A 9 46.11 60.46 -7.74
C LEU A 9 46.21 61.97 -7.65
N THR A 10 45.62 62.67 -8.60
CA THR A 10 45.39 64.09 -8.48
C THR A 10 44.25 64.37 -7.53
N ASN A 11 44.15 65.54 -6.87
CA ASN A 11 43.12 65.84 -5.94
C ASN A 11 41.71 65.65 -6.50
N SER A 12 41.52 65.86 -7.81
CA SER A 12 40.23 65.64 -8.48
C SER A 12 39.87 64.15 -8.61
N ASN A 13 40.87 63.33 -8.90
CA ASN A 13 40.64 61.86 -9.09
C ASN A 13 40.52 61.12 -7.74
N LYS A 14 41.10 61.69 -6.67
CA LYS A 14 41.05 61.10 -5.32
C LYS A 14 39.61 60.98 -4.82
N LYS A 15 38.81 62.03 -4.94
CA LYS A 15 37.39 62.02 -4.52
C LYS A 15 36.56 60.94 -5.29
N THR A 16 36.74 60.90 -6.61
CA THR A 16 36.07 59.90 -7.46
C THR A 16 36.45 58.46 -7.10
N CYS A 17 37.71 58.22 -6.75
CA CYS A 17 38.18 56.91 -6.32
C CYS A 17 37.66 56.52 -4.93
N GLU A 18 37.53 57.46 -4.01
CA GLU A 18 36.91 57.27 -2.67
C GLU A 18 35.42 56.94 -2.80
N GLU A 19 34.67 57.68 -3.62
CA GLU A 19 33.27 57.38 -3.93
C GLU A 19 33.08 56.03 -4.57
N PHE A 20 33.91 55.67 -5.54
CA PHE A 20 33.88 54.36 -6.18
C PHE A 20 34.23 53.21 -5.21
N ASN A 21 35.24 53.40 -4.37
CA ASN A 21 35.57 52.40 -3.34
C ASN A 21 34.41 52.22 -2.30
N SER A 22 33.77 53.32 -1.90
CA SER A 22 32.61 53.26 -1.00
C SER A 22 31.44 52.52 -1.66
N TYR A 23 31.14 52.79 -2.93
CA TYR A 23 30.17 52.05 -3.75
C TYR A 23 30.49 50.57 -3.84
N LEU A 24 31.73 50.22 -4.14
CA LEU A 24 32.19 48.82 -4.23
C LEU A 24 32.05 48.10 -2.88
N LYS A 25 32.42 48.75 -1.78
CA LYS A 25 32.22 48.18 -0.42
C LYS A 25 30.76 47.96 -0.10
N ALA A 26 29.87 48.92 -0.43
CA ALA A 26 28.42 48.76 -0.23
C ALA A 26 27.86 47.62 -1.09
N LYS A 27 28.25 47.58 -2.36
CA LYS A 27 27.83 46.51 -3.29
C LYS A 27 28.31 45.13 -2.84
N ASN A 28 29.58 45.01 -2.42
CA ASN A 28 30.10 43.76 -1.86
C ASN A 28 29.40 43.32 -0.59
N LYS A 29 29.07 44.27 0.30
CA LYS A 29 28.31 43.98 1.51
C LYS A 29 26.89 43.45 1.17
N LYS A 30 26.21 44.08 0.19
CA LYS A 30 24.89 43.61 -0.31
C LYS A 30 25.03 42.23 -0.93
N LEU A 31 25.96 42.01 -1.83
CA LEU A 31 26.15 40.69 -2.48
C LEU A 31 26.49 39.58 -1.49
N LYS A 32 27.28 39.86 -0.44
CA LYS A 32 27.55 38.88 0.63
C LYS A 32 26.28 38.53 1.38
N LYS A 33 25.43 39.52 1.70
CA LYS A 33 24.15 39.28 2.37
C LYS A 33 23.18 38.49 1.50
N ASP A 34 23.10 38.83 0.21
CA ASP A 34 22.27 38.12 -0.76
C ASP A 34 22.72 36.65 -0.92
N LEU A 35 24.06 36.44 -0.99
CA LEU A 35 24.62 35.06 -1.05
C LEU A 35 24.28 34.25 0.21
N GLU A 36 24.36 34.84 1.39
CA GLU A 36 24.03 34.17 2.65
C GLU A 36 22.56 33.82 2.70
N ASN A 37 21.68 34.73 2.30
CA ASN A 37 20.25 34.48 2.19
C ASN A 37 19.95 33.34 1.21
N GLN A 38 20.61 33.32 0.05
CA GLN A 38 20.44 32.25 -0.94
C GLN A 38 20.93 30.88 -0.43
N LYS A 39 22.06 30.85 0.29
CA LYS A 39 22.56 29.63 0.93
C LYS A 39 21.58 29.08 1.95
N SER A 40 21.04 29.97 2.78
CA SER A 40 20.06 29.61 3.80
C SER A 40 18.78 29.05 3.18
N ALA A 41 18.27 29.71 2.13
CA ALA A 41 17.09 29.24 1.39
C ALA A 41 17.35 27.86 0.70
N ALA A 42 18.53 27.68 0.10
CA ALA A 42 18.90 26.41 -0.51
C ALA A 42 19.00 25.28 0.53
N ALA A 43 19.56 25.54 1.71
CA ALA A 43 19.64 24.57 2.79
C ALA A 43 18.24 24.17 3.28
N SER A 44 17.33 25.13 3.47
CA SER A 44 15.94 24.87 3.84
C SER A 44 15.21 24.03 2.79
N THR A 45 15.40 24.35 1.51
CA THR A 45 14.79 23.56 0.40
C THR A 45 15.32 22.13 0.40
N THR A 46 16.61 21.91 0.61
CA THR A 46 17.21 20.57 0.69
C THR A 46 16.60 19.76 1.84
N GLN A 47 16.47 20.36 3.03
CA GLN A 47 15.82 19.68 4.17
C GLN A 47 14.37 19.30 3.88
N THR A 48 13.63 20.16 3.19
CA THR A 48 12.26 19.88 2.78
C THR A 48 12.19 18.70 1.82
N LEU A 49 13.07 18.67 0.80
CA LEU A 49 13.15 17.57 -0.16
C LEU A 49 13.53 16.24 0.50
N ASP A 50 14.48 16.25 1.44
CA ASP A 50 14.84 15.03 2.19
C ASP A 50 13.67 14.49 3.02
N SER A 51 12.89 15.39 3.64
CA SER A 51 11.70 15.00 4.41
C SER A 51 10.61 14.40 3.51
N VAL A 52 10.39 15.01 2.34
CA VAL A 52 9.44 14.52 1.33
C VAL A 52 9.88 13.17 0.79
N GLN A 53 11.16 12.99 0.48
CA GLN A 53 11.67 11.70 0.00
C GLN A 53 11.47 10.59 1.04
N LYS A 54 11.71 10.88 2.32
CA LYS A 54 11.43 9.93 3.40
C LYS A 54 9.95 9.57 3.48
N LYS A 55 9.07 10.58 3.35
CA LYS A 55 7.62 10.35 3.35
C LYS A 55 7.18 9.50 2.14
N LEU A 56 7.71 9.76 0.96
CA LEU A 56 7.45 8.96 -0.24
C LEU A 56 7.93 7.51 -0.08
N ASN A 57 9.11 7.31 0.50
CA ASN A 57 9.63 5.96 0.74
C ASN A 57 8.77 5.18 1.73
N SER A 58 8.32 5.83 2.83
CA SER A 58 7.38 5.24 3.78
C SER A 58 6.06 4.88 3.10
N LEU A 59 5.49 5.80 2.34
CA LEU A 59 4.22 5.60 1.64
C LEU A 59 4.31 4.49 0.58
N ASN A 60 5.43 4.37 -0.12
CA ASN A 60 5.69 3.23 -1.02
C ASN A 60 5.71 1.89 -0.28
N SER A 61 6.34 1.84 0.89
CA SER A 61 6.36 0.64 1.73
C SER A 61 4.97 0.26 2.22
N ASP A 62 4.19 1.25 2.67
CA ASP A 62 2.83 1.07 3.15
C ASP A 62 1.89 0.58 2.03
N ILE A 63 2.00 1.17 0.84
CA ILE A 63 1.27 0.74 -0.37
C ILE A 63 1.60 -0.71 -0.71
N SER A 64 2.89 -1.08 -0.77
CA SER A 64 3.31 -2.44 -1.10
C SER A 64 2.81 -3.47 -0.06
N SER A 65 2.86 -3.11 1.23
CA SER A 65 2.32 -3.96 2.30
C SER A 65 0.82 -4.13 2.17
N LYS A 66 0.10 -3.06 1.84
CA LYS A 66 -1.36 -3.11 1.67
C LYS A 66 -1.77 -3.91 0.42
N GLU A 67 -1.03 -3.80 -0.68
CA GLU A 67 -1.23 -4.62 -1.87
C GLU A 67 -1.04 -6.11 -1.58
N ALA A 68 0.00 -6.46 -0.81
CA ALA A 68 0.23 -7.85 -0.40
C ALA A 68 -0.88 -8.39 0.52
N GLU A 69 -1.36 -7.57 1.46
CA GLU A 69 -2.51 -7.90 2.32
C GLU A 69 -3.77 -8.16 1.51
N ILE A 70 -4.08 -7.28 0.56
CA ILE A 70 -5.23 -7.42 -0.35
C ILE A 70 -5.12 -8.74 -1.12
N GLN A 71 -3.98 -9.04 -1.72
CA GLN A 71 -3.77 -10.27 -2.47
C GLN A 71 -3.91 -11.52 -1.60
N TYR A 72 -3.42 -11.47 -0.37
CA TYR A 72 -3.58 -12.56 0.59
C TYR A 72 -5.07 -12.81 0.92
N VAL A 73 -5.84 -11.77 1.21
CA VAL A 73 -7.27 -11.88 1.53
C VAL A 73 -8.06 -12.36 0.31
N GLU A 74 -7.77 -11.88 -0.89
CA GLU A 74 -8.40 -12.35 -2.13
C GLU A 74 -8.16 -13.86 -2.35
N THR A 75 -6.93 -14.31 -2.14
CA THR A 75 -6.58 -15.74 -2.24
C THR A 75 -7.29 -16.57 -1.16
N SER A 76 -7.37 -16.05 0.07
CA SER A 76 -8.10 -16.70 1.17
C SER A 76 -9.58 -16.88 0.84
N ILE A 77 -10.22 -15.84 0.32
CA ILE A 77 -11.63 -15.89 -0.11
C ILE A 77 -11.83 -16.95 -1.19
N GLN A 78 -10.95 -17.02 -2.19
CA GLN A 78 -11.03 -18.02 -3.26
C GLN A 78 -10.90 -19.45 -2.73
N ASN A 79 -9.95 -19.69 -1.84
CA ASN A 79 -9.73 -21.02 -1.24
C ASN A 79 -10.94 -21.43 -0.37
N THR A 80 -11.41 -20.53 0.47
CA THR A 80 -12.58 -20.81 1.32
C THR A 80 -13.86 -21.06 0.48
N GLN A 81 -14.03 -20.34 -0.63
CA GLN A 81 -15.14 -20.58 -1.56
C GLN A 81 -15.02 -21.96 -2.23
N ALA A 82 -13.82 -22.36 -2.65
CA ALA A 82 -13.60 -23.67 -3.22
C ALA A 82 -13.91 -24.80 -2.21
N ASP A 83 -13.55 -24.60 -0.94
CA ASP A 83 -13.91 -25.54 0.13
C ASP A 83 -15.43 -25.65 0.33
N ILE A 84 -16.13 -24.51 0.33
CA ILE A 84 -17.60 -24.48 0.42
C ILE A 84 -18.23 -25.23 -0.77
N ASP A 85 -17.71 -25.02 -1.97
CA ASP A 85 -18.24 -25.67 -3.18
C ASP A 85 -18.02 -27.19 -3.13
N LYS A 86 -16.88 -27.65 -2.60
CA LYS A 86 -16.59 -29.06 -2.35
C LYS A 86 -17.56 -29.63 -1.30
N ASP A 87 -17.69 -28.98 -0.15
CA ASP A 87 -18.59 -29.41 0.92
C ASP A 87 -20.05 -29.49 0.42
N ASN A 88 -20.47 -28.51 -0.38
CA ASN A 88 -21.80 -28.46 -0.98
C ASN A 88 -22.02 -29.64 -1.96
N GLN A 89 -20.99 -29.99 -2.74
CA GLN A 89 -21.07 -31.16 -3.64
C GLN A 89 -21.17 -32.46 -2.84
N GLU A 90 -20.39 -32.59 -1.77
CA GLU A 90 -20.44 -33.75 -0.89
C GLU A 90 -21.84 -33.95 -0.27
N ILE A 91 -22.47 -32.87 0.22
CA ILE A 91 -23.82 -32.89 0.73
C ILE A 91 -24.84 -33.31 -0.35
N LYS A 92 -24.69 -32.74 -1.57
CA LYS A 92 -25.57 -33.11 -2.69
C LYS A 92 -25.47 -34.60 -3.06
N ASP A 93 -24.26 -35.13 -3.11
CA ASP A 93 -24.01 -36.55 -3.43
C ASP A 93 -24.61 -37.44 -2.35
N ARG A 94 -24.44 -37.10 -1.08
CA ARG A 94 -25.10 -37.83 0.05
C ARG A 94 -26.62 -37.75 -0.01
N MET A 95 -27.17 -36.56 -0.28
CA MET A 95 -28.59 -36.38 -0.44
C MET A 95 -29.17 -37.18 -1.61
N TYR A 96 -28.44 -37.26 -2.73
CA TYR A 96 -28.82 -38.07 -3.89
C TYR A 96 -28.86 -39.55 -3.53
N VAL A 97 -27.81 -40.03 -2.87
CA VAL A 97 -27.78 -41.41 -2.36
C VAL A 97 -28.94 -41.67 -1.36
N MET A 98 -29.13 -40.77 -0.39
CA MET A 98 -30.25 -40.88 0.58
C MET A 98 -31.59 -40.91 -0.11
N GLN A 99 -31.85 -40.04 -1.11
CA GLN A 99 -33.13 -40.06 -1.86
C GLN A 99 -33.40 -41.41 -2.52
N SER A 100 -32.35 -42.07 -3.03
CA SER A 100 -32.49 -43.41 -3.63
C SER A 100 -32.86 -44.49 -2.61
N TYR A 101 -32.44 -44.29 -1.35
CA TYR A 101 -32.78 -45.20 -0.24
C TYR A 101 -34.07 -44.77 0.52
N MET A 102 -34.49 -43.54 0.43
CA MET A 102 -35.71 -43.00 1.11
C MET A 102 -37.02 -43.20 0.33
N ASN A 103 -37.03 -43.91 -0.79
CA ASN A 103 -38.28 -44.47 -1.25
C ASN A 103 -38.84 -45.29 -0.11
N GLU A 104 -40.09 -44.99 0.30
CA GLU A 104 -40.74 -45.48 1.56
C GLU A 104 -40.50 -46.97 1.86
N ASN A 105 -40.35 -47.78 0.83
CA ASN A 105 -40.03 -49.17 0.96
C ASN A 105 -38.55 -49.50 1.19
N THR A 106 -37.61 -48.64 0.72
CA THR A 106 -36.16 -48.95 0.75
C THR A 106 -35.56 -48.72 2.14
N PHE A 107 -35.92 -47.65 2.81
CA PHE A 107 -35.47 -47.39 4.20
C PHE A 107 -36.01 -48.43 5.16
N ILE A 108 -37.32 -48.74 5.05
CA ILE A 108 -37.96 -49.77 5.84
C ILE A 108 -37.29 -51.13 5.56
N ASN A 109 -37.08 -51.48 4.31
CA ASN A 109 -36.39 -52.72 3.92
C ASN A 109 -34.95 -52.75 4.40
N TYR A 110 -34.23 -51.62 4.43
CA TYR A 110 -32.85 -51.56 4.93
C TYR A 110 -32.81 -51.81 6.45
N ILE A 111 -33.70 -51.23 7.23
CA ILE A 111 -33.75 -51.40 8.69
C ILE A 111 -34.29 -52.78 9.05
N PHE A 112 -35.45 -53.19 8.48
CA PHE A 112 -36.09 -54.48 8.79
C PHE A 112 -35.55 -55.68 8.03
N GLY A 113 -34.71 -55.45 6.99
CA GLY A 113 -33.91 -56.47 6.33
C GLY A 113 -32.62 -56.80 7.08
N ALA A 114 -32.49 -56.39 8.33
CA ALA A 114 -31.37 -56.79 9.19
C ALA A 114 -31.47 -58.26 9.61
N ASP A 115 -30.33 -58.91 9.70
CA ASP A 115 -30.25 -60.36 10.03
C ASP A 115 -30.66 -60.63 11.48
N ASN A 116 -30.52 -59.66 12.37
CA ASN A 116 -30.91 -59.76 13.78
C ASN A 116 -31.10 -58.35 14.39
N PHE A 117 -31.60 -58.34 15.64
CA PHE A 117 -31.86 -57.07 16.34
C PHE A 117 -30.62 -56.20 16.54
N THR A 118 -29.45 -56.76 16.77
CA THR A 118 -28.19 -56.04 16.91
C THR A 118 -27.77 -55.37 15.61
N ASP A 119 -27.90 -56.05 14.46
CA ASP A 119 -27.68 -55.50 13.14
C ASP A 119 -28.67 -54.37 12.83
N MET A 120 -29.94 -54.52 13.19
CA MET A 120 -30.96 -53.49 13.07
C MET A 120 -30.56 -52.21 13.85
N LEU A 121 -30.16 -52.34 15.12
CA LEU A 121 -29.68 -51.21 15.92
C LEU A 121 -28.46 -50.57 15.34
N SER A 122 -27.50 -51.32 14.85
CA SER A 122 -26.28 -50.81 14.18
C SER A 122 -26.60 -50.01 12.93
N ARG A 123 -27.58 -50.44 12.13
CA ARG A 123 -28.04 -49.72 10.92
C ARG A 123 -28.74 -48.38 11.29
N ILE A 124 -29.54 -48.35 12.35
CA ILE A 124 -30.16 -47.14 12.86
C ILE A 124 -29.09 -46.16 13.38
N ASP A 125 -28.11 -46.65 14.15
CA ASP A 125 -27.04 -45.82 14.69
C ASP A 125 -26.15 -45.24 13.57
N SER A 126 -25.83 -46.03 12.56
CA SER A 126 -25.11 -45.57 11.38
C SER A 126 -25.86 -44.46 10.64
N PHE A 127 -27.17 -44.57 10.51
CA PHE A 127 -28.02 -43.53 9.90
C PHE A 127 -28.03 -42.23 10.71
N ASN A 128 -28.17 -42.33 12.03
CA ASN A 128 -28.13 -41.20 12.95
C ASN A 128 -26.76 -40.50 12.88
N THR A 129 -25.65 -41.24 12.85
CA THR A 129 -24.30 -40.72 12.78
C THR A 129 -24.10 -39.96 11.49
N LEU A 130 -24.59 -40.47 10.34
CA LEU A 130 -24.52 -39.74 9.05
C LEU A 130 -25.31 -38.42 9.11
N THR A 131 -26.54 -38.45 9.69
CA THR A 131 -27.37 -37.24 9.80
C THR A 131 -26.71 -36.17 10.68
N LEU A 132 -26.10 -36.53 11.80
CA LEU A 132 -25.32 -35.60 12.64
C LEU A 132 -24.11 -35.03 11.92
N SER A 133 -23.38 -35.85 11.18
CA SER A 133 -22.26 -35.41 10.38
C SER A 133 -22.66 -34.40 9.30
N ASP A 134 -23.80 -34.59 8.65
CA ASP A 134 -24.32 -33.67 7.63
C ASP A 134 -24.75 -32.33 8.28
N GLN A 135 -25.36 -32.37 9.47
CA GLN A 135 -25.66 -31.13 10.22
C GLN A 135 -24.38 -30.32 10.57
N ASP A 136 -23.36 -31.02 11.04
CA ASP A 136 -22.06 -30.38 11.34
C ASP A 136 -21.43 -29.78 10.09
N LEU A 137 -21.46 -30.50 8.97
CA LEU A 137 -20.91 -29.98 7.69
C LEU A 137 -21.66 -28.74 7.21
N ILE A 138 -23.00 -28.73 7.30
CA ILE A 138 -23.81 -27.56 6.96
C ILE A 138 -23.49 -26.37 7.88
N ALA A 139 -23.34 -26.62 9.20
CA ALA A 139 -22.98 -25.58 10.15
C ALA A 139 -21.63 -24.98 9.83
N GLN A 140 -20.61 -25.78 9.51
CA GLN A 140 -19.28 -25.32 9.08
C GLN A 140 -19.34 -24.51 7.78
N MET A 141 -20.15 -24.93 6.80
CA MET A 141 -20.35 -24.16 5.57
C MET A 141 -20.98 -22.79 5.82
N LEU A 142 -21.94 -22.69 6.73
CA LEU A 142 -22.56 -21.42 7.10
C LEU A 142 -21.56 -20.48 7.78
N GLU A 143 -20.69 -21.02 8.63
CA GLU A 143 -19.62 -20.25 9.27
C GLU A 143 -18.60 -19.76 8.24
N LYS A 144 -18.13 -20.63 7.34
CA LYS A 144 -17.23 -20.26 6.22
C LYS A 144 -17.85 -19.16 5.35
N LYS A 145 -19.15 -19.22 5.03
CA LYS A 145 -19.85 -18.18 4.28
C LYS A 145 -19.84 -16.83 5.02
N LYS A 146 -20.08 -16.84 6.31
CA LYS A 146 -20.02 -15.63 7.14
C LYS A 146 -18.60 -15.06 7.20
N GLU A 147 -17.59 -15.91 7.28
CA GLU A 147 -16.19 -15.50 7.22
C GLU A 147 -15.85 -14.81 5.91
N ILE A 148 -16.25 -15.38 4.77
CA ILE A 148 -16.08 -14.75 3.44
C ILE A 148 -16.73 -13.36 3.40
N GLU A 149 -17.93 -13.21 3.93
CA GLU A 149 -18.63 -11.93 3.95
C GLU A 149 -17.84 -10.88 4.75
N ASN A 150 -17.33 -11.24 5.92
CA ASN A 150 -16.48 -10.36 6.72
C ASN A 150 -15.15 -10.03 5.99
N GLN A 151 -14.53 -11.01 5.36
CA GLN A 151 -13.30 -10.81 4.58
C GLN A 151 -13.56 -9.87 3.39
N LYS A 152 -14.69 -9.97 2.70
CA LYS A 152 -15.07 -9.05 1.60
C LYS A 152 -15.21 -7.62 2.08
N ILE A 153 -15.83 -7.39 3.24
CA ILE A 153 -15.92 -6.05 3.83
C ILE A 153 -14.53 -5.50 4.16
N THR A 154 -13.68 -6.31 4.76
CA THR A 154 -12.30 -5.92 5.09
C THR A 154 -11.50 -5.60 3.82
N LEU A 155 -11.66 -6.41 2.78
CA LEU A 155 -11.01 -6.23 1.48
C LEU A 155 -11.42 -4.91 0.82
N GLU A 156 -12.72 -4.59 0.82
CA GLU A 156 -13.22 -3.35 0.24
C GLU A 156 -12.66 -2.12 0.98
N ASN A 157 -12.66 -2.15 2.31
CA ASN A 157 -12.06 -1.10 3.12
C ASN A 157 -10.55 -0.95 2.84
N ALA A 158 -9.83 -2.05 2.71
CA ALA A 158 -8.41 -2.03 2.38
C ALA A 158 -8.14 -1.42 0.99
N LYS A 159 -8.99 -1.71 0.00
CA LYS A 159 -8.90 -1.12 -1.35
C LYS A 159 -9.14 0.40 -1.33
N VAL A 160 -10.10 0.87 -0.55
CA VAL A 160 -10.35 2.31 -0.39
C VAL A 160 -9.13 3.02 0.20
N VAL A 161 -8.56 2.47 1.27
CA VAL A 161 -7.34 3.03 1.91
C VAL A 161 -6.16 3.05 0.92
N LEU A 162 -5.98 1.97 0.15
CA LEU A 162 -4.93 1.89 -0.85
C LEU A 162 -5.07 2.98 -1.93
N GLU A 163 -6.29 3.22 -2.41
CA GLU A 163 -6.58 4.27 -3.38
C GLU A 163 -6.27 5.67 -2.84
N GLU A 164 -6.61 5.93 -1.58
CA GLU A 164 -6.28 7.19 -0.90
C GLU A 164 -4.76 7.38 -0.78
N GLN A 165 -4.02 6.35 -0.38
CA GLN A 165 -2.57 6.38 -0.28
C GLN A 165 -1.91 6.62 -1.65
N LYS A 166 -2.39 5.99 -2.72
CA LYS A 166 -1.90 6.22 -4.09
C LYS A 166 -2.18 7.65 -4.57
N LYS A 167 -3.34 8.21 -4.24
CA LYS A 167 -3.66 9.63 -4.55
C LYS A 167 -2.75 10.59 -3.78
N GLU A 168 -2.51 10.34 -2.49
CA GLU A 168 -1.58 11.15 -1.69
C GLU A 168 -0.16 11.07 -2.27
N GLN A 169 0.31 9.88 -2.63
CA GLN A 169 1.60 9.67 -3.27
C GLN A 169 1.75 10.48 -4.56
N ALA A 170 0.75 10.40 -5.45
CA ALA A 170 0.74 11.13 -6.71
C ALA A 170 0.73 12.65 -6.48
N ALA A 171 -0.05 13.15 -5.53
CA ALA A 171 -0.11 14.58 -5.21
C ALA A 171 1.26 15.10 -4.69
N ILE A 172 1.93 14.33 -3.83
CA ILE A 172 3.27 14.67 -3.34
C ILE A 172 4.27 14.68 -4.50
N GLN A 173 4.25 13.68 -5.38
CA GLN A 173 5.15 13.62 -6.53
C GLN A 173 4.98 14.85 -7.44
N VAL A 174 3.75 15.17 -7.84
CA VAL A 174 3.46 16.35 -8.69
C VAL A 174 3.90 17.65 -8.03
N GLN A 175 3.65 17.80 -6.72
CA GLN A 175 4.02 19.01 -5.99
C GLN A 175 5.54 19.24 -5.94
N TYR A 176 6.32 18.17 -5.82
CA TYR A 176 7.78 18.27 -5.60
C TYR A 176 8.62 17.96 -6.83
N GLU A 177 8.05 17.48 -7.93
CA GLU A 177 8.75 17.23 -9.20
C GLU A 177 9.58 18.44 -9.70
N PRO A 178 9.06 19.69 -9.68
CA PRO A 178 9.84 20.85 -10.11
C PRO A 178 11.10 21.08 -9.27
N TYR A 179 11.06 20.79 -7.98
CA TYR A 179 12.19 20.95 -7.07
C TYR A 179 13.29 19.93 -7.32
N TYR A 180 12.93 18.69 -7.64
CA TYR A 180 13.91 17.67 -8.05
C TYR A 180 14.62 18.04 -9.35
N HIS A 181 13.88 18.59 -10.32
CA HIS A 181 14.45 19.03 -11.59
C HIS A 181 15.45 20.18 -11.39
N TYR A 182 15.13 21.15 -10.52
CA TYR A 182 16.05 22.25 -10.17
C TYR A 182 17.33 21.75 -9.48
N GLN A 183 17.25 20.81 -8.55
CA GLN A 183 18.44 20.24 -7.89
C GLN A 183 19.33 19.52 -8.88
N TYR A 184 18.77 18.74 -9.79
CA TYR A 184 19.54 18.00 -10.80
C TYR A 184 20.26 18.94 -11.76
N LYS A 185 19.58 19.99 -12.22
CA LYS A 185 20.16 21.01 -13.08
C LYS A 185 21.30 21.76 -12.39
N PHE A 186 21.13 22.13 -11.13
CA PHE A 186 22.14 22.85 -10.36
C PHE A 186 23.37 21.99 -10.04
N GLN A 187 23.21 20.72 -9.79
CA GLN A 187 24.32 19.78 -9.62
C GLN A 187 25.05 19.54 -10.93
N TYR A 188 24.36 19.40 -12.04
CA TYR A 188 24.91 19.21 -13.36
C TYR A 188 25.76 20.43 -13.79
N GLU A 189 25.25 21.64 -13.65
CA GLU A 189 25.97 22.88 -13.95
C GLU A 189 27.18 23.04 -13.06
N ARG A 190 27.13 22.72 -11.77
CA ARG A 190 28.29 22.81 -10.86
C ARG A 190 29.40 21.86 -11.22
N HIS A 191 29.12 20.67 -11.71
CA HIS A 191 30.12 19.71 -12.16
C HIS A 191 30.77 20.09 -13.48
N HIS A 192 30.07 20.84 -14.34
CA HIS A 192 30.61 21.26 -15.65
C HIS A 192 31.35 22.57 -15.62
N PHE A 193 31.20 23.41 -14.60
CA PHE A 193 31.94 24.68 -14.46
C PHE A 193 33.18 24.56 -13.57
N HIS A 194 33.51 23.38 -13.04
CA HIS A 194 34.74 23.16 -12.24
C HIS A 194 35.80 22.30 -12.96
N ASN A 195 35.55 21.92 -14.20
CA ASN A 195 36.55 21.37 -15.12
C ASN A 195 36.86 22.37 -16.25
#